data_0278cab39b72216c22364e6b6c2af198
#
_entry.id   0278cab39b72216c22364e6b6c2af198
#
_cell.length_a   1.000
_cell.length_b   1.000
_cell.length_c   1.000
_cell.angle_alpha   90.00
_cell.angle_beta   90.00
_cell.angle_gamma   90.00
#
_symmetry.space_group_name_H-M   'P 1'
#
loop_
_entity.id
_entity.type
_entity.pdbx_description
1 polymer ?
#
loop_
_entity_poly.entity_id
_entity_poly.type
_entity_poly.pdbx_seq_one_letter_code
_entity_poly.pdbx_strand_id
1 'polypeptide(L)'
;MKKDIVLFGAGGLGRAVLWLLETNNLLKNSWNILGFVDDTPNLQNTVVNGYPILGSTEWLLKYKMNISVVCCVADPHARKKIIEKLAENSHITFPTVIADNVLISPLTKLGRGCIICASTILPVNMVIGDFVVINYGCILGHDDIINNYVTLYPSVTIAGNVSVGDCTEIGAGVHIHQKKSIGSHSIIGIGSVVISDVPDNCTIFGNPAKIVQYHERKQ
;
A
#
# COMPACT_ATOMS: atom_id res chain seq x y z
N MET A 1 2.66 24.70 10.84
CA MET A 1 3.55 24.61 9.64
C MET A 1 3.23 23.31 8.91
N LYS A 2 3.22 23.36 7.57
CA LYS A 2 3.13 22.13 6.75
C LYS A 2 4.39 21.28 6.95
N LYS A 3 4.24 19.97 6.89
CA LYS A 3 5.37 19.02 6.91
C LYS A 3 5.79 18.70 5.48
N ASP A 4 7.08 18.68 5.22
CA ASP A 4 7.62 18.28 3.92
C ASP A 4 7.37 16.80 3.65
N ILE A 5 6.88 16.50 2.44
CA ILE A 5 6.59 15.14 2.00
C ILE A 5 7.05 14.94 0.56
N VAL A 6 7.62 13.76 0.30
CA VAL A 6 7.96 13.28 -1.03
C VAL A 6 7.28 11.94 -1.30
N LEU A 7 7.02 11.66 -2.56
CA LEU A 7 6.47 10.39 -3.02
C LEU A 7 7.60 9.57 -3.65
N PHE A 8 7.87 8.40 -3.11
CA PHE A 8 8.81 7.46 -3.72
C PHE A 8 8.07 6.62 -4.77
N GLY A 9 8.45 6.76 -6.03
CA GLY A 9 7.80 6.15 -7.19
C GLY A 9 6.84 7.12 -7.90
N ALA A 10 7.18 7.50 -9.15
CA ALA A 10 6.40 8.40 -10.00
C ALA A 10 5.46 7.66 -10.99
N GLY A 11 5.27 6.34 -10.79
CA GLY A 11 4.37 5.50 -11.56
C GLY A 11 2.89 5.77 -11.30
N GLY A 12 2.02 4.85 -11.71
CA GLY A 12 0.56 5.00 -11.58
C GLY A 12 0.11 5.22 -10.14
N LEU A 13 0.60 4.41 -9.19
CA LEU A 13 0.26 4.56 -7.77
C LEU A 13 0.78 5.89 -7.21
N GLY A 14 2.01 6.31 -7.57
CA GLY A 14 2.55 7.59 -7.12
C GLY A 14 1.71 8.78 -7.55
N ARG A 15 1.28 8.81 -8.82
CA ARG A 15 0.39 9.87 -9.32
C ARG A 15 -0.99 9.86 -8.66
N ALA A 16 -1.50 8.67 -8.33
CA ALA A 16 -2.75 8.53 -7.60
C ALA A 16 -2.63 9.03 -6.14
N VAL A 17 -1.51 8.73 -5.47
CA VAL A 17 -1.22 9.22 -4.11
C VAL A 17 -0.95 10.72 -4.11
N LEU A 18 -0.31 11.27 -5.15
CA LEU A 18 -0.19 12.73 -5.31
C LEU A 18 -1.56 13.38 -5.29
N TRP A 19 -2.49 12.92 -6.12
CA TRP A 19 -3.86 13.43 -6.15
C TRP A 19 -4.57 13.29 -4.79
N LEU A 20 -4.38 12.17 -4.09
CA LEU A 20 -4.89 11.98 -2.73
C LEU A 20 -4.36 13.07 -1.78
N LEU A 21 -3.05 13.33 -1.79
CA LEU A 21 -2.43 14.34 -0.93
C LEU A 21 -2.89 15.77 -1.28
N GLU A 22 -3.04 16.08 -2.56
CA GLU A 22 -3.57 17.36 -3.02
C GLU A 22 -5.01 17.56 -2.54
N THR A 23 -5.87 16.54 -2.69
CA THR A 23 -7.26 16.56 -2.24
C THR A 23 -7.34 16.74 -0.72
N ASN A 24 -6.56 15.99 0.05
CA ASN A 24 -6.49 16.15 1.50
C ASN A 24 -6.01 17.56 1.91
N ASN A 25 -5.09 18.14 1.16
CA ASN A 25 -4.59 19.48 1.43
C ASN A 25 -5.64 20.57 1.23
N LEU A 26 -6.64 20.37 0.38
CA LEU A 26 -7.76 21.30 0.25
C LEU A 26 -8.55 21.45 1.58
N LEU A 27 -8.61 20.38 2.37
CA LEU A 27 -9.35 20.32 3.63
C LEU A 27 -8.46 20.60 4.85
N LYS A 28 -7.29 19.97 4.94
CA LYS A 28 -6.43 19.98 6.14
C LYS A 28 -5.13 20.75 5.97
N ASN A 29 -4.70 21.04 4.74
CA ASN A 29 -3.49 21.79 4.40
C ASN A 29 -2.22 21.35 5.17
N SER A 30 -2.04 20.03 5.33
CA SER A 30 -1.04 19.43 6.23
C SER A 30 0.33 19.25 5.60
N TRP A 31 0.39 19.09 4.26
CA TRP A 31 1.59 18.67 3.56
C TRP A 31 2.13 19.74 2.61
N ASN A 32 3.45 19.94 2.64
CA ASN A 32 4.21 20.61 1.60
C ASN A 32 4.79 19.53 0.68
N ILE A 33 4.14 19.28 -0.46
CA ILE A 33 4.54 18.23 -1.41
C ILE A 33 5.71 18.76 -2.21
N LEU A 34 6.91 18.17 -2.01
CA LEU A 34 8.14 18.63 -2.67
C LEU A 34 8.28 18.04 -4.09
N GLY A 35 7.81 16.82 -4.33
CA GLY A 35 7.92 16.13 -5.59
C GLY A 35 8.02 14.62 -5.44
N PHE A 36 8.57 14.00 -6.47
CA PHE A 36 8.80 12.56 -6.50
C PHE A 36 10.30 12.23 -6.36
N VAL A 37 10.56 11.03 -5.85
CA VAL A 37 11.85 10.35 -5.96
C VAL A 37 11.62 9.06 -6.73
N ASP A 38 12.44 8.78 -7.74
CA ASP A 38 12.28 7.59 -8.58
C ASP A 38 13.65 7.15 -9.12
N ASP A 39 13.94 5.86 -9.10
CA ASP A 39 15.22 5.32 -9.55
C ASP A 39 15.31 5.12 -11.08
N THR A 40 14.21 5.35 -11.80
CA THR A 40 14.16 5.20 -13.26
C THR A 40 15.03 6.29 -13.95
N PRO A 41 16.09 5.91 -14.70
CA PRO A 41 17.02 6.88 -15.26
C PRO A 41 16.36 7.93 -16.16
N ASN A 42 15.40 7.52 -16.98
CA ASN A 42 14.74 8.41 -17.95
C ASN A 42 13.79 9.43 -17.29
N LEU A 43 13.49 9.29 -16.01
CA LEU A 43 12.68 10.24 -15.26
C LEU A 43 13.49 11.32 -14.57
N GLN A 44 14.82 11.16 -14.45
CA GLN A 44 15.68 12.14 -13.79
C GLN A 44 15.61 13.51 -14.50
N ASN A 45 15.56 14.59 -13.69
CA ASN A 45 15.43 15.97 -14.17
C ASN A 45 14.15 16.25 -14.98
N THR A 46 13.11 15.46 -14.79
CA THR A 46 11.79 15.67 -15.42
C THR A 46 10.73 16.12 -14.41
N VAL A 47 9.55 16.43 -14.91
CA VAL A 47 8.37 16.81 -14.14
C VAL A 47 7.24 15.82 -14.43
N VAL A 48 6.60 15.32 -13.37
CA VAL A 48 5.45 14.41 -13.45
C VAL A 48 4.26 15.08 -12.77
N ASN A 49 3.16 15.25 -13.48
CA ASN A 49 1.93 15.90 -12.99
C ASN A 49 2.18 17.25 -12.29
N GLY A 50 3.13 18.06 -12.82
CA GLY A 50 3.46 19.38 -12.27
C GLY A 50 4.47 19.37 -11.12
N TYR A 51 4.96 18.21 -10.68
CA TYR A 51 5.95 18.07 -9.61
C TYR A 51 7.28 17.51 -10.12
N PRO A 52 8.43 18.04 -9.64
CA PRO A 52 9.74 17.60 -10.09
C PRO A 52 10.07 16.18 -9.61
N ILE A 53 10.89 15.48 -10.39
CA ILE A 53 11.67 14.35 -9.90
C ILE A 53 12.91 14.92 -9.20
N LEU A 54 12.97 14.77 -7.89
CA LEU A 54 14.00 15.35 -7.02
C LEU A 54 15.33 14.59 -7.10
N GLY A 55 15.26 13.33 -7.51
CA GLY A 55 16.39 12.42 -7.62
C GLY A 55 16.02 10.96 -7.44
N SER A 56 17.02 10.13 -7.19
CA SER A 56 16.90 8.69 -6.92
C SER A 56 16.88 8.38 -5.42
N THR A 57 16.85 7.10 -5.06
CA THR A 57 17.04 6.61 -3.68
C THR A 57 18.25 7.29 -3.00
N GLU A 58 19.35 7.48 -3.72
CA GLU A 58 20.58 8.11 -3.18
C GLU A 58 20.36 9.56 -2.74
N TRP A 59 19.45 10.28 -3.40
CA TRP A 59 19.07 11.64 -2.97
C TRP A 59 18.45 11.62 -1.57
N LEU A 60 17.50 10.71 -1.31
CA LEU A 60 16.88 10.54 0.00
C LEU A 60 17.88 10.09 1.08
N LEU A 61 18.77 9.17 0.77
CA LEU A 61 19.78 8.69 1.73
C LEU A 61 20.75 9.81 2.15
N LYS A 62 21.00 10.78 1.27
CA LYS A 62 21.87 11.93 1.56
C LYS A 62 21.14 13.13 2.15
N TYR A 63 19.82 13.10 2.20
CA TYR A 63 19.01 14.21 2.71
C TYR A 63 19.24 14.39 4.22
N LYS A 64 19.49 15.64 4.67
CA LYS A 64 19.95 15.95 6.03
C LYS A 64 18.90 16.61 6.92
N MET A 65 17.71 16.88 6.38
CA MET A 65 16.60 17.47 7.13
C MET A 65 15.49 16.42 7.32
N ASN A 66 14.63 16.64 8.31
CA ASN A 66 13.49 15.77 8.52
C ASN A 66 12.53 15.82 7.33
N ILE A 67 12.18 14.67 6.80
CA ILE A 67 11.32 14.54 5.63
C ILE A 67 10.39 13.35 5.79
N SER A 68 9.15 13.51 5.31
CA SER A 68 8.19 12.41 5.22
C SER A 68 8.25 11.76 3.84
N VAL A 69 8.25 10.44 3.80
CA VAL A 69 8.28 9.66 2.54
C VAL A 69 7.07 8.74 2.48
N VAL A 70 6.31 8.82 1.40
CA VAL A 70 5.27 7.82 1.08
C VAL A 70 5.80 6.91 -0.02
N CYS A 71 5.92 5.62 0.26
CA CYS A 71 6.43 4.65 -0.72
C CYS A 71 5.30 4.17 -1.63
N CYS A 72 5.24 4.71 -2.83
CA CYS A 72 4.20 4.47 -3.83
C CYS A 72 4.56 3.33 -4.79
N VAL A 73 5.05 2.21 -4.26
CA VAL A 73 5.39 1.01 -5.00
C VAL A 73 4.40 -0.10 -4.64
N ALA A 74 3.63 -0.58 -5.62
CA ALA A 74 2.56 -1.55 -5.39
C ALA A 74 3.11 -2.96 -5.08
N ASP A 75 4.18 -3.39 -5.73
CA ASP A 75 4.85 -4.67 -5.46
C ASP A 75 5.33 -4.70 -4.00
N PRO A 76 4.84 -5.64 -3.17
CA PRO A 76 5.15 -5.68 -1.74
C PRO A 76 6.62 -5.98 -1.45
N HIS A 77 7.26 -6.82 -2.26
CA HIS A 77 8.67 -7.18 -2.07
C HIS A 77 9.60 -6.03 -2.44
N ALA A 78 9.34 -5.35 -3.55
CA ALA A 78 10.07 -4.14 -3.93
C ALA A 78 9.87 -3.03 -2.91
N ARG A 79 8.62 -2.81 -2.46
CA ARG A 79 8.30 -1.83 -1.41
C ARG A 79 9.06 -2.11 -0.12
N LYS A 80 9.09 -3.37 0.33
CA LYS A 80 9.82 -3.77 1.53
C LYS A 80 11.30 -3.44 1.44
N LYS A 81 11.97 -3.83 0.34
CA LYS A 81 13.40 -3.53 0.11
C LYS A 81 13.71 -2.04 0.11
N ILE A 82 12.84 -1.24 -0.54
CA ILE A 82 12.99 0.23 -0.57
C ILE A 82 12.88 0.80 0.84
N ILE A 83 11.87 0.40 1.61
CA ILE A 83 11.65 0.90 2.96
C ILE A 83 12.81 0.52 3.88
N GLU A 84 13.30 -0.72 3.83
CA GLU A 84 14.45 -1.17 4.60
C GLU A 84 15.69 -0.32 4.30
N LYS A 85 15.97 -0.06 3.02
CA LYS A 85 17.08 0.81 2.60
C LYS A 85 16.90 2.26 3.07
N LEU A 86 15.72 2.84 2.90
CA LEU A 86 15.46 4.23 3.30
C LEU A 86 15.46 4.42 4.82
N ALA A 87 15.14 3.39 5.60
CA ALA A 87 15.17 3.42 7.06
C ALA A 87 16.59 3.60 7.65
N GLU A 88 17.63 3.43 6.84
CA GLU A 88 19.03 3.75 7.23
C GLU A 88 19.23 5.25 7.47
N ASN A 89 18.42 6.13 6.88
CA ASN A 89 18.45 7.55 7.13
C ASN A 89 17.43 7.93 8.22
N SER A 90 17.93 8.26 9.42
CA SER A 90 17.10 8.63 10.58
C SER A 90 16.27 9.90 10.43
N HIS A 91 16.53 10.71 9.40
CA HIS A 91 15.73 11.90 9.08
C HIS A 91 14.44 11.56 8.30
N ILE A 92 14.30 10.32 7.82
CA ILE A 92 13.13 9.87 7.08
C ILE A 92 12.05 9.35 8.02
N THR A 93 10.83 9.80 7.83
CA THR A 93 9.63 9.26 8.48
C THR A 93 8.65 8.74 7.44
N PHE A 94 7.89 7.71 7.79
CA PHE A 94 6.92 7.08 6.90
C PHE A 94 5.50 7.28 7.46
N PRO A 95 4.81 8.36 7.09
CA PRO A 95 3.45 8.60 7.54
C PRO A 95 2.46 7.65 6.86
N THR A 96 1.40 7.28 7.56
CA THR A 96 0.21 6.70 6.96
C THR A 96 -0.62 7.81 6.32
N VAL A 97 -0.99 7.63 5.05
CA VAL A 97 -1.84 8.57 4.29
C VAL A 97 -3.18 7.93 3.99
N ILE A 98 -4.26 8.64 4.32
CA ILE A 98 -5.63 8.15 4.22
C ILE A 98 -6.43 9.19 3.46
N ALA A 99 -7.20 8.79 2.45
CA ALA A 99 -8.09 9.69 1.74
C ALA A 99 -9.25 10.14 2.66
N ASP A 100 -9.67 11.39 2.52
CA ASP A 100 -10.66 12.00 3.43
C ASP A 100 -12.03 11.32 3.43
N ASN A 101 -12.37 10.60 2.35
CA ASN A 101 -13.64 9.88 2.21
C ASN A 101 -13.54 8.37 2.54
N VAL A 102 -12.51 7.95 3.27
CA VAL A 102 -12.41 6.60 3.85
C VAL A 102 -13.33 6.52 5.06
N LEU A 103 -14.19 5.51 5.09
CA LEU A 103 -14.98 5.20 6.28
C LEU A 103 -14.16 4.25 7.16
N ILE A 104 -13.62 4.76 8.24
CA ILE A 104 -12.78 4.00 9.17
C ILE A 104 -13.32 4.06 10.60
N SER A 105 -13.43 2.90 11.23
CA SER A 105 -13.81 2.78 12.64
C SER A 105 -12.67 3.23 13.57
N PRO A 106 -12.95 3.94 14.66
CA PRO A 106 -11.95 4.26 15.69
C PRO A 106 -11.38 3.03 16.41
N LEU A 107 -12.02 1.86 16.26
CA LEU A 107 -11.53 0.58 16.80
C LEU A 107 -10.59 -0.16 15.83
N THR A 108 -10.36 0.36 14.64
CA THR A 108 -9.40 -0.18 13.68
C THR A 108 -8.00 0.32 14.00
N LYS A 109 -7.06 -0.61 14.16
CA LYS A 109 -5.64 -0.31 14.38
C LYS A 109 -4.91 -0.26 13.04
N LEU A 110 -4.19 0.83 12.78
CA LEU A 110 -3.37 1.00 11.58
C LEU A 110 -1.90 1.06 11.94
N GLY A 111 -1.08 0.36 11.17
CA GLY A 111 0.36 0.49 11.17
C GLY A 111 0.85 1.77 10.49
N ARG A 112 2.16 1.98 10.47
CA ARG A 112 2.81 3.12 9.82
C ARG A 112 2.98 2.90 8.33
N GLY A 113 3.15 4.00 7.58
CA GLY A 113 3.50 3.98 6.16
C GLY A 113 2.42 3.41 5.24
N CYS A 114 1.18 3.24 5.73
CA CYS A 114 0.08 2.74 4.93
C CYS A 114 -0.45 3.78 3.95
N ILE A 115 -0.99 3.31 2.84
CA ILE A 115 -1.72 4.11 1.84
C ILE A 115 -3.14 3.57 1.79
N ILE A 116 -4.14 4.38 2.17
CA ILE A 116 -5.54 4.00 2.13
C ILE A 116 -6.27 4.93 1.16
N CYS A 117 -6.63 4.40 0.01
CA CYS A 117 -7.26 5.17 -1.06
C CYS A 117 -8.76 5.38 -0.83
N ALA A 118 -9.31 6.30 -1.61
CA ALA A 118 -10.69 6.77 -1.52
C ALA A 118 -11.74 5.66 -1.60
N SER A 119 -12.88 5.91 -0.94
CA SER A 119 -14.06 5.02 -0.92
C SER A 119 -13.82 3.64 -0.30
N THR A 120 -12.76 3.50 0.50
CA THR A 120 -12.45 2.28 1.26
C THR A 120 -13.26 2.26 2.57
N ILE A 121 -13.72 1.07 2.98
CA ILE A 121 -14.43 0.84 4.23
C ILE A 121 -13.61 -0.08 5.13
N LEU A 122 -13.24 0.41 6.31
CA LEU A 122 -12.47 -0.30 7.33
C LEU A 122 -13.30 -0.35 8.63
N PRO A 123 -14.08 -1.43 8.86
CA PRO A 123 -14.99 -1.52 9.99
C PRO A 123 -14.29 -1.80 11.32
N VAL A 124 -15.04 -2.35 12.28
CA VAL A 124 -14.59 -2.50 13.67
C VAL A 124 -13.56 -3.61 13.88
N ASN A 125 -12.68 -3.41 14.86
CA ASN A 125 -11.74 -4.40 15.42
C ASN A 125 -10.68 -4.91 14.42
N MET A 126 -10.46 -4.22 13.32
CA MET A 126 -9.42 -4.60 12.37
C MET A 126 -8.01 -4.32 12.90
N VAL A 127 -7.07 -5.12 12.42
CA VAL A 127 -5.65 -4.85 12.58
C VAL A 127 -4.99 -4.80 11.20
N ILE A 128 -4.43 -3.65 10.86
CA ILE A 128 -3.70 -3.44 9.61
C ILE A 128 -2.24 -3.16 9.97
N GLY A 129 -1.35 -3.96 9.44
CA GLY A 129 0.10 -3.89 9.68
C GLY A 129 0.76 -2.70 9.01
N ASP A 130 2.09 -2.70 9.02
CA ASP A 130 2.91 -1.63 8.47
C ASP A 130 2.97 -1.71 6.93
N PHE A 131 3.02 -0.54 6.30
CA PHE A 131 3.25 -0.38 4.85
C PHE A 131 2.24 -1.11 3.96
N VAL A 132 1.01 -1.23 4.42
CA VAL A 132 -0.10 -1.80 3.64
C VAL A 132 -0.61 -0.78 2.63
N VAL A 133 -0.89 -1.23 1.40
CA VAL A 133 -1.55 -0.42 0.37
C VAL A 133 -2.95 -0.96 0.14
N ILE A 134 -3.96 -0.14 0.37
CA ILE A 134 -5.36 -0.45 0.08
C ILE A 134 -5.85 0.54 -0.98
N ASN A 135 -6.10 0.03 -2.18
CA ASN A 135 -6.56 0.85 -3.29
C ASN A 135 -8.06 1.20 -3.19
N TYR A 136 -8.55 1.92 -4.20
CA TYR A 136 -9.89 2.49 -4.26
C TYR A 136 -11.00 1.45 -4.08
N GLY A 137 -12.03 1.84 -3.30
CA GLY A 137 -13.28 1.09 -3.21
C GLY A 137 -13.16 -0.30 -2.59
N CYS A 138 -12.12 -0.56 -1.79
CA CYS A 138 -12.01 -1.80 -1.05
C CYS A 138 -12.99 -1.83 0.14
N ILE A 139 -13.62 -2.98 0.37
CA ILE A 139 -14.53 -3.20 1.49
C ILE A 139 -13.99 -4.37 2.30
N LEU A 140 -13.59 -4.12 3.53
CA LEU A 140 -13.06 -5.12 4.44
C LEU A 140 -14.10 -5.47 5.51
N GLY A 141 -13.97 -6.64 6.10
CA GLY A 141 -14.86 -7.16 7.13
C GLY A 141 -14.40 -6.80 8.54
N HIS A 142 -15.30 -7.00 9.51
CA HIS A 142 -14.97 -6.87 10.94
C HIS A 142 -13.95 -7.95 11.37
N ASP A 143 -13.09 -7.61 12.31
CA ASP A 143 -12.10 -8.53 12.90
C ASP A 143 -11.07 -9.09 11.89
N ASP A 144 -10.89 -8.43 10.73
CA ASP A 144 -9.87 -8.80 9.77
C ASP A 144 -8.46 -8.41 10.24
N ILE A 145 -7.48 -9.26 9.91
CA ILE A 145 -6.05 -9.03 10.15
C ILE A 145 -5.33 -8.96 8.80
N ILE A 146 -4.86 -7.79 8.44
CA ILE A 146 -4.05 -7.56 7.25
C ILE A 146 -2.61 -7.32 7.71
N ASN A 147 -1.70 -8.27 7.46
CA ASN A 147 -0.32 -8.17 7.91
C ASN A 147 0.51 -7.18 7.07
N ASN A 148 1.83 -7.13 7.31
CA ASN A 148 2.68 -6.08 6.77
C ASN A 148 2.88 -6.20 5.25
N TYR A 149 3.07 -5.07 4.60
CA TYR A 149 3.37 -4.98 3.17
C TYR A 149 2.33 -5.61 2.24
N VAL A 150 1.11 -5.90 2.71
CA VAL A 150 0.04 -6.38 1.84
C VAL A 150 -0.38 -5.30 0.86
N THR A 151 -0.71 -5.71 -0.38
CA THR A 151 -1.33 -4.83 -1.38
C THR A 151 -2.71 -5.36 -1.74
N LEU A 152 -3.74 -4.57 -1.47
CA LEU A 152 -5.09 -4.78 -1.97
C LEU A 152 -5.30 -3.88 -3.18
N TYR A 153 -5.56 -4.47 -4.34
CA TYR A 153 -5.87 -3.74 -5.56
C TYR A 153 -7.33 -3.24 -5.55
N PRO A 154 -7.76 -2.37 -6.50
CA PRO A 154 -9.08 -1.76 -6.46
C PRO A 154 -10.24 -2.75 -6.35
N SER A 155 -11.28 -2.35 -5.60
CA SER A 155 -12.54 -3.10 -5.47
C SER A 155 -12.41 -4.50 -4.85
N VAL A 156 -11.40 -4.74 -4.03
CA VAL A 156 -11.28 -5.96 -3.24
C VAL A 156 -12.34 -5.97 -2.14
N THR A 157 -13.02 -7.10 -1.99
CA THR A 157 -13.98 -7.33 -0.89
C THR A 157 -13.51 -8.49 -0.04
N ILE A 158 -13.32 -8.24 1.26
CA ILE A 158 -12.96 -9.26 2.26
C ILE A 158 -14.08 -9.35 3.28
N ALA A 159 -14.64 -10.54 3.48
CA ALA A 159 -15.64 -10.76 4.52
C ALA A 159 -14.98 -10.94 5.90
N GLY A 160 -15.76 -10.86 6.98
CA GLY A 160 -15.20 -10.79 8.33
C GLY A 160 -14.38 -11.99 8.80
N ASN A 161 -13.46 -11.72 9.75
CA ASN A 161 -12.55 -12.72 10.37
C ASN A 161 -11.59 -13.37 9.36
N VAL A 162 -11.07 -12.61 8.39
CA VAL A 162 -10.05 -13.07 7.45
C VAL A 162 -8.67 -12.60 7.92
N SER A 163 -7.66 -13.46 7.77
CA SER A 163 -6.27 -13.10 7.96
C SER A 163 -5.53 -13.13 6.63
N VAL A 164 -4.74 -12.09 6.32
CA VAL A 164 -3.89 -12.01 5.14
C VAL A 164 -2.44 -11.88 5.58
N GLY A 165 -1.60 -12.82 5.12
CA GLY A 165 -0.19 -12.89 5.46
C GLY A 165 0.67 -11.81 4.80
N ASP A 166 1.89 -11.65 5.32
CA ASP A 166 2.85 -10.61 4.87
C ASP A 166 3.14 -10.69 3.37
N CYS A 167 3.38 -9.54 2.77
CA CYS A 167 3.82 -9.41 1.37
C CYS A 167 2.88 -10.10 0.36
N THR A 168 1.60 -10.23 0.68
CA THR A 168 0.59 -10.83 -0.21
C THR A 168 -0.08 -9.76 -1.06
N GLU A 169 -0.37 -10.14 -2.32
CA GLU A 169 -1.09 -9.30 -3.28
C GLU A 169 -2.49 -9.85 -3.53
N ILE A 170 -3.50 -9.01 -3.34
CA ILE A 170 -4.90 -9.34 -3.63
C ILE A 170 -5.35 -8.54 -4.85
N GLY A 171 -5.51 -9.21 -5.98
CA GLY A 171 -5.86 -8.60 -7.27
C GLY A 171 -7.20 -7.87 -7.28
N ALA A 172 -7.37 -6.94 -8.23
CA ALA A 172 -8.59 -6.14 -8.32
C ALA A 172 -9.86 -6.99 -8.44
N GLY A 173 -10.93 -6.58 -7.74
CA GLY A 173 -12.22 -7.27 -7.78
C GLY A 173 -12.23 -8.67 -7.16
N VAL A 174 -11.24 -9.03 -6.34
CA VAL A 174 -11.21 -10.29 -5.61
C VAL A 174 -12.24 -10.25 -4.48
N HIS A 175 -12.95 -11.36 -4.27
CA HIS A 175 -13.85 -11.59 -3.14
C HIS A 175 -13.34 -12.73 -2.27
N ILE A 176 -13.20 -12.49 -0.96
CA ILE A 176 -12.74 -13.49 0.01
C ILE A 176 -13.86 -13.80 1.00
N HIS A 177 -14.22 -15.07 1.10
CA HIS A 177 -15.23 -15.55 2.04
C HIS A 177 -14.75 -15.43 3.48
N GLN A 178 -15.68 -15.23 4.42
CA GLN A 178 -15.38 -15.07 5.84
C GLN A 178 -14.57 -16.24 6.44
N LYS A 179 -13.81 -15.93 7.50
CA LYS A 179 -13.05 -16.91 8.29
C LYS A 179 -12.04 -17.70 7.45
N LYS A 180 -11.37 -17.01 6.53
CA LYS A 180 -10.29 -17.61 5.69
C LYS A 180 -8.93 -17.08 6.12
N SER A 181 -7.93 -17.94 5.93
CA SER A 181 -6.53 -17.59 6.07
C SER A 181 -5.89 -17.54 4.69
N ILE A 182 -5.28 -16.41 4.36
CA ILE A 182 -4.52 -16.20 3.13
C ILE A 182 -3.05 -16.14 3.53
N GLY A 183 -2.26 -17.06 3.02
CA GLY A 183 -0.84 -17.18 3.35
C GLY A 183 0.00 -15.98 2.91
N SER A 184 1.22 -15.91 3.42
CA SER A 184 2.21 -14.88 3.09
C SER A 184 2.81 -15.10 1.70
N HIS A 185 3.28 -14.03 1.07
CA HIS A 185 3.97 -14.08 -0.23
C HIS A 185 3.13 -14.71 -1.34
N SER A 186 1.81 -14.63 -1.22
CA SER A 186 0.87 -15.22 -2.18
C SER A 186 0.24 -14.16 -3.06
N ILE A 187 -0.20 -14.57 -4.24
CA ILE A 187 -0.86 -13.71 -5.23
C ILE A 187 -2.26 -14.26 -5.48
N ILE A 188 -3.26 -13.44 -5.19
CA ILE A 188 -4.64 -13.76 -5.51
C ILE A 188 -4.99 -13.04 -6.82
N GLY A 189 -5.16 -13.80 -7.89
CA GLY A 189 -5.38 -13.25 -9.23
C GLY A 189 -6.68 -12.42 -9.33
N ILE A 190 -6.66 -11.43 -10.21
CA ILE A 190 -7.78 -10.50 -10.44
C ILE A 190 -9.13 -11.25 -10.61
N GLY A 191 -10.19 -10.73 -9.99
CA GLY A 191 -11.56 -11.25 -10.13
C GLY A 191 -11.79 -12.63 -9.50
N SER A 192 -10.87 -13.14 -8.70
CA SER A 192 -11.02 -14.45 -8.06
C SER A 192 -12.03 -14.43 -6.93
N VAL A 193 -12.68 -15.58 -6.69
CA VAL A 193 -13.55 -15.83 -5.54
C VAL A 193 -12.93 -16.89 -4.64
N VAL A 194 -12.46 -16.48 -3.47
CA VAL A 194 -11.73 -17.32 -2.51
C VAL A 194 -12.69 -17.86 -1.47
N ILE A 195 -12.92 -19.17 -1.48
CA ILE A 195 -13.82 -19.87 -0.55
C ILE A 195 -13.08 -20.90 0.36
N SER A 196 -11.77 -21.02 0.21
CA SER A 196 -10.91 -21.92 0.98
C SER A 196 -9.66 -21.19 1.44
N ASP A 197 -8.99 -21.72 2.47
CA ASP A 197 -7.71 -21.18 2.90
C ASP A 197 -6.66 -21.31 1.79
N VAL A 198 -5.73 -20.35 1.76
CA VAL A 198 -4.68 -20.24 0.75
C VAL A 198 -3.33 -20.41 1.44
N PRO A 199 -2.49 -21.35 1.00
CA PRO A 199 -1.16 -21.52 1.57
C PRO A 199 -0.21 -20.36 1.23
N ASP A 200 0.95 -20.34 1.90
CA ASP A 200 2.03 -19.40 1.57
C ASP A 200 2.63 -19.69 0.18
N ASN A 201 3.25 -18.67 -0.40
CA ASN A 201 4.10 -18.78 -1.59
C ASN A 201 3.37 -19.41 -2.79
N CYS A 202 2.16 -18.98 -3.08
CA CYS A 202 1.44 -19.49 -4.25
C CYS A 202 0.66 -18.39 -4.98
N THR A 203 0.35 -18.65 -6.23
CA THR A 203 -0.65 -17.90 -7.00
C THR A 203 -1.93 -18.74 -7.09
N ILE A 204 -3.05 -18.10 -6.76
CA ILE A 204 -4.37 -18.69 -7.00
C ILE A 204 -5.16 -17.83 -7.99
N PHE A 205 -6.08 -18.47 -8.72
CA PHE A 205 -6.92 -17.78 -9.70
C PHE A 205 -8.25 -18.50 -9.94
N GLY A 206 -9.30 -17.74 -10.27
CA GLY A 206 -10.58 -18.26 -10.73
C GLY A 206 -11.76 -18.12 -9.77
N ASN A 207 -12.91 -18.66 -10.18
CA ASN A 207 -14.15 -18.73 -9.39
C ASN A 207 -14.76 -20.13 -9.45
N PRO A 208 -14.67 -20.96 -8.38
CA PRO A 208 -13.88 -20.71 -7.19
C PRO A 208 -12.36 -20.72 -7.48
N ALA A 209 -11.59 -19.93 -6.71
CA ALA A 209 -10.15 -19.83 -6.89
C ALA A 209 -9.43 -21.17 -6.60
N LYS A 210 -8.45 -21.48 -7.43
CA LYS A 210 -7.59 -22.69 -7.31
C LYS A 210 -6.13 -22.27 -7.43
N ILE A 211 -5.24 -23.07 -6.81
CA ILE A 211 -3.79 -22.87 -6.94
C ILE A 211 -3.41 -23.15 -8.39
N VAL A 212 -2.74 -22.19 -9.02
CA VAL A 212 -2.21 -22.30 -10.38
C VAL A 212 -0.69 -22.42 -10.39
N GLN A 213 -0.01 -21.95 -9.32
CA GLN A 213 1.44 -22.00 -9.22
C GLN A 213 1.89 -21.92 -7.77
N TYR A 214 2.96 -22.62 -7.42
CA TYR A 214 3.76 -22.37 -6.21
C TYR A 214 5.02 -21.60 -6.58
N HIS A 215 5.41 -20.68 -5.72
CA HIS A 215 6.64 -19.90 -5.87
C HIS A 215 7.77 -20.54 -5.07
N GLU A 216 8.98 -20.48 -5.60
CA GLU A 216 10.16 -20.77 -4.78
C GLU A 216 10.25 -19.74 -3.65
N ARG A 217 10.61 -20.21 -2.44
CA ARG A 217 10.82 -19.31 -1.29
C ARG A 217 11.90 -18.29 -1.66
N LYS A 218 11.51 -17.04 -1.88
CA LYS A 218 12.47 -15.94 -1.95
C LYS A 218 13.00 -15.74 -0.52
N GLN A 219 14.24 -16.18 -0.30
CA GLN A 219 15.01 -15.92 0.92
C GLN A 219 15.27 -14.42 1.07
#